data_03be3cb2fd5246128be28f6ab04f4938
#
_entry.id   03be3cb2fd5246128be28f6ab04f4938
#
_cell.length_a   1.000
_cell.length_b   1.000
_cell.length_c   1.000
_cell.angle_alpha   90.00
_cell.angle_beta   90.00
_cell.angle_gamma   90.00
#
_symmetry.space_group_name_H-M   'P 1'
#
loop_
_entity.id
_entity.type
_entity.pdbx_description
1 polymer ?
#
loop_
_entity_poly.entity_id
_entity_poly.type
_entity_poly.pdbx_seq_one_letter_code
_entity_poly.pdbx_strand_id
1 'polypeptide(L)'
;MRIEPFAPGMLEAVVGLSLRAWDPVFRSIEQAMDPEVYREQHPDWRVTQEQAVTAACGDGRMQVWVAVAEGEVAGFVASRLHPEDRIGEIYMIAVDPAFQRRGIAAELTRHALAELAKAGMTTAMVETGCDPGHAPARRTYEAAGFRLFPVARYFRKL
;
A
#
# COMPACT_ATOMS: atom_id res chain seq x y z
N MET A 1 6.29 11.04 16.11
CA MET A 1 6.31 10.39 14.77
C MET A 1 6.95 11.35 13.79
N ARG A 2 7.83 10.86 12.92
CA ARG A 2 8.40 11.60 11.78
C ARG A 2 8.24 10.77 10.50
N ILE A 3 8.17 11.43 9.35
CA ILE A 3 8.19 10.78 8.04
C ILE A 3 9.52 11.14 7.40
N GLU A 4 10.23 10.14 6.91
CA GLU A 4 11.56 10.29 6.29
C GLU A 4 11.68 9.42 5.04
N PRO A 5 12.59 9.75 4.11
CA PRO A 5 12.84 8.90 2.95
C PRO A 5 13.27 7.49 3.38
N PHE A 6 12.82 6.49 2.64
CA PHE A 6 13.30 5.13 2.83
C PHE A 6 14.82 5.05 2.61
N ALA A 7 15.49 4.30 3.47
CA ALA A 7 16.89 3.95 3.31
C ALA A 7 17.05 2.41 3.28
N PRO A 8 18.04 1.86 2.53
CA PRO A 8 18.20 0.41 2.37
C PRO A 8 18.27 -0.37 3.69
N GLY A 9 18.84 0.21 4.74
CA GLY A 9 18.87 -0.41 6.07
C GLY A 9 17.50 -0.58 6.75
N MET A 10 16.44 -0.01 6.19
CA MET A 10 15.07 -0.14 6.72
C MET A 10 14.29 -1.27 6.04
N LEU A 11 14.86 -1.94 5.02
CA LEU A 11 14.13 -2.90 4.18
C LEU A 11 13.53 -4.04 5.00
N GLU A 12 14.28 -4.65 5.89
CA GLU A 12 13.81 -5.76 6.73
C GLU A 12 12.60 -5.34 7.58
N ALA A 13 12.65 -4.16 8.19
CA ALA A 13 11.55 -3.63 8.98
C ALA A 13 10.30 -3.35 8.11
N VAL A 14 10.47 -2.77 6.92
CA VAL A 14 9.39 -2.48 5.97
C VAL A 14 8.75 -3.78 5.46
N VAL A 15 9.53 -4.78 5.08
CA VAL A 15 9.02 -6.10 4.69
C VAL A 15 8.27 -6.75 5.84
N GLY A 16 8.86 -6.81 7.03
CA GLY A 16 8.26 -7.44 8.20
C GLY A 16 6.92 -6.82 8.60
N LEU A 17 6.84 -5.48 8.67
CA LEU A 17 5.58 -4.81 8.98
C LEU A 17 4.53 -5.03 7.88
N SER A 18 4.95 -5.07 6.61
CA SER A 18 4.03 -5.29 5.49
C SER A 18 3.38 -6.66 5.56
N LEU A 19 4.14 -7.71 5.82
CA LEU A 19 3.61 -9.07 5.97
C LEU A 19 2.59 -9.16 7.12
N ARG A 20 2.85 -8.47 8.24
CA ARG A 20 1.90 -8.39 9.36
C ARG A 20 0.63 -7.61 9.01
N ALA A 21 0.80 -6.50 8.29
CA ALA A 21 -0.33 -5.64 7.91
C ALA A 21 -1.25 -6.29 6.86
N TRP A 22 -0.68 -7.05 5.92
CA TRP A 22 -1.45 -7.70 4.85
C TRP A 22 -2.00 -9.08 5.22
N ASP A 23 -1.60 -9.71 6.33
CA ASP A 23 -2.15 -11.00 6.74
C ASP A 23 -3.70 -11.03 6.82
N PRO A 24 -4.37 -10.08 7.50
CA PRO A 24 -5.83 -10.07 7.51
C PRO A 24 -6.45 -9.74 6.15
N VAL A 25 -5.73 -9.00 5.29
CA VAL A 25 -6.18 -8.67 3.94
C VAL A 25 -6.20 -9.92 3.06
N PHE A 26 -5.12 -10.72 3.06
CA PHE A 26 -5.08 -11.96 2.28
C PHE A 26 -6.09 -13.00 2.75
N ARG A 27 -6.37 -13.07 4.05
CA ARG A 27 -7.49 -13.89 4.56
C ARG A 27 -8.84 -13.42 4.03
N SER A 28 -9.05 -12.12 3.91
CA SER A 28 -10.27 -11.56 3.34
C SER A 28 -10.39 -11.84 1.84
N ILE A 29 -9.29 -11.73 1.09
CA ILE A 29 -9.25 -12.07 -0.32
C ILE A 29 -9.58 -13.56 -0.52
N GLU A 30 -8.99 -14.45 0.27
CA GLU A 30 -9.26 -15.88 0.23
C GLU A 30 -10.74 -16.20 0.42
N GLN A 31 -11.41 -15.50 1.34
CA GLN A 31 -12.85 -15.67 1.57
C GLN A 31 -13.73 -15.11 0.44
N ALA A 32 -13.23 -14.11 -0.28
CA ALA A 32 -13.97 -13.42 -1.34
C ALA A 32 -13.80 -14.06 -2.73
N MET A 33 -12.73 -14.82 -2.95
CA MET A 33 -12.41 -15.45 -4.23
C MET A 33 -12.87 -16.90 -4.29
N ASP A 34 -13.06 -17.41 -5.52
CA ASP A 34 -13.14 -18.85 -5.73
C ASP A 34 -11.87 -19.53 -5.19
N PRO A 35 -11.99 -20.63 -4.39
CA PRO A 35 -10.85 -21.25 -3.74
C PRO A 35 -9.77 -21.78 -4.69
N GLU A 36 -10.15 -22.24 -5.88
CA GLU A 36 -9.18 -22.74 -6.86
C GLU A 36 -8.43 -21.57 -7.51
N VAL A 37 -9.14 -20.50 -7.82
CA VAL A 37 -8.54 -19.27 -8.35
C VAL A 37 -7.60 -18.66 -7.31
N TYR A 38 -8.01 -18.59 -6.03
CA TYR A 38 -7.16 -18.06 -4.97
C TYR A 38 -5.84 -18.84 -4.84
N ARG A 39 -5.90 -20.17 -4.78
CA ARG A 39 -4.71 -21.02 -4.66
C ARG A 39 -3.75 -20.86 -5.84
N GLU A 40 -4.28 -20.62 -7.03
CA GLU A 40 -3.47 -20.40 -8.23
C GLU A 40 -2.86 -19.00 -8.28
N GLN A 41 -3.61 -17.97 -7.87
CA GLN A 41 -3.16 -16.58 -7.86
C GLN A 41 -2.21 -16.26 -6.69
N HIS A 42 -2.39 -16.94 -5.55
CA HIS A 42 -1.70 -16.67 -4.30
C HIS A 42 -1.16 -17.97 -3.64
N PRO A 43 -0.33 -18.77 -4.35
CA PRO A 43 0.18 -20.05 -3.83
C PRO A 43 1.00 -19.87 -2.55
N ASP A 44 1.77 -18.77 -2.47
CA ASP A 44 2.47 -18.29 -1.27
C ASP A 44 2.46 -16.75 -1.30
N TRP A 45 1.40 -16.17 -0.77
CA TRP A 45 1.23 -14.72 -0.77
C TRP A 45 2.34 -14.01 0.02
N ARG A 46 2.90 -14.62 1.06
CA ARG A 46 3.96 -14.01 1.87
C ARG A 46 5.23 -13.81 1.04
N VAL A 47 5.64 -14.83 0.32
CA VAL A 47 6.80 -14.73 -0.59
C VAL A 47 6.56 -13.70 -1.69
N THR A 48 5.38 -13.74 -2.32
CA THR A 48 5.03 -12.78 -3.37
C THR A 48 4.99 -11.34 -2.86
N GLN A 49 4.44 -11.14 -1.66
CA GLN A 49 4.35 -9.82 -1.03
C GLN A 49 5.72 -9.29 -0.60
N GLU A 50 6.58 -10.13 -0.01
CA GLU A 50 7.96 -9.78 0.31
C GLU A 50 8.72 -9.34 -0.95
N GLN A 51 8.61 -10.10 -2.04
CA GLN A 51 9.23 -9.77 -3.32
C GLN A 51 8.70 -8.44 -3.87
N ALA A 52 7.38 -8.22 -3.82
CA ALA A 52 6.76 -6.98 -4.31
C ALA A 52 7.20 -5.75 -3.51
N VAL A 53 7.26 -5.85 -2.19
CA VAL A 53 7.73 -4.76 -1.32
C VAL A 53 9.22 -4.49 -1.54
N THR A 54 10.03 -5.54 -1.62
CA THR A 54 11.47 -5.43 -1.90
C THR A 54 11.72 -4.75 -3.25
N ALA A 55 10.97 -5.17 -4.29
CA ALA A 55 11.06 -4.56 -5.61
C ALA A 55 10.65 -3.08 -5.60
N ALA A 56 9.55 -2.74 -4.91
CA ALA A 56 9.10 -1.34 -4.79
C ALA A 56 10.13 -0.47 -4.06
N CYS A 57 10.74 -0.97 -2.99
CA CYS A 57 11.78 -0.24 -2.25
C CYS A 57 13.10 -0.11 -3.02
N GLY A 58 13.41 -1.06 -3.92
CA GLY A 58 14.61 -1.06 -4.75
C GLY A 58 14.47 -0.35 -6.11
N ASP A 59 13.25 -0.04 -6.54
CA ASP A 59 13.01 0.63 -7.82
C ASP A 59 13.27 2.15 -7.68
N GLY A 60 14.34 2.64 -8.29
CA GLY A 60 14.68 4.07 -8.28
C GLY A 60 13.63 5.01 -8.90
N ARG A 61 12.58 4.49 -9.55
CA ARG A 61 11.42 5.25 -10.06
C ARG A 61 10.31 5.40 -9.01
N MET A 62 10.40 4.68 -7.92
CA MET A 62 9.46 4.78 -6.80
C MET A 62 9.91 5.85 -5.81
N GLN A 63 8.97 6.60 -5.28
CA GLN A 63 9.17 7.46 -4.12
C GLN A 63 8.70 6.70 -2.89
N VAL A 64 9.64 6.29 -2.03
CA VAL A 64 9.31 5.51 -0.83
C VAL A 64 9.63 6.31 0.43
N TRP A 65 8.65 6.40 1.33
CA TRP A 65 8.73 7.10 2.60
C TRP A 65 8.33 6.18 3.74
N VAL A 66 8.96 6.35 4.88
CA VAL A 66 8.66 5.59 6.09
C VAL A 66 8.21 6.52 7.22
N ALA A 67 7.26 6.04 8.00
CA ALA A 67 6.88 6.65 9.26
C ALA A 67 7.65 5.97 10.39
N VAL A 68 8.41 6.76 11.15
CA VAL A 68 9.13 6.29 12.34
C VAL A 68 8.42 6.80 13.58
N ALA A 69 8.02 5.87 14.45
CA ALA A 69 7.37 6.15 15.73
C ALA A 69 8.05 5.32 16.83
N GLU A 70 8.29 5.93 17.98
CA GLU A 70 8.94 5.26 19.13
C GLU A 70 10.31 4.64 18.81
N GLY A 71 10.99 5.17 17.77
CA GLY A 71 12.28 4.66 17.30
C GLY A 71 12.22 3.52 16.30
N GLU A 72 11.02 3.04 15.95
CA GLU A 72 10.79 1.92 15.04
C GLU A 72 10.10 2.37 13.74
N VAL A 73 10.29 1.61 12.65
CA VAL A 73 9.56 1.80 11.40
C VAL A 73 8.13 1.29 11.61
N ALA A 74 7.19 2.23 11.74
CA ALA A 74 5.80 1.98 12.06
C ALA A 74 4.89 1.84 10.82
N GLY A 75 5.36 2.29 9.65
CA GLY A 75 4.62 2.21 8.40
C GLY A 75 5.43 2.73 7.24
N PHE A 76 4.96 2.50 6.02
CA PHE A 76 5.57 3.03 4.81
C PHE A 76 4.52 3.35 3.74
N VAL A 77 4.91 4.18 2.78
CA VAL A 77 4.17 4.42 1.54
C VAL A 77 5.15 4.43 0.38
N ALA A 78 4.78 3.76 -0.70
CA ALA A 78 5.48 3.79 -1.98
C ALA A 78 4.58 4.40 -3.04
N SER A 79 5.09 5.38 -3.78
CA SER A 79 4.36 6.10 -4.82
C SER A 79 5.08 6.00 -6.15
N ARG A 80 4.31 6.00 -7.24
CA ARG A 80 4.79 5.97 -8.62
C ARG A 80 4.29 7.19 -9.38
N LEU A 81 5.12 7.72 -10.26
CA LEU A 81 4.74 8.80 -11.15
C LEU A 81 4.40 8.25 -12.54
N HIS A 82 3.31 8.74 -13.13
CA HIS A 82 2.91 8.53 -14.51
C HIS A 82 2.91 9.92 -15.20
N PRO A 83 4.07 10.42 -15.65
CA PRO A 83 4.22 11.79 -16.14
C PRO A 83 3.39 12.09 -17.39
N GLU A 84 3.22 11.11 -18.26
CA GLU A 84 2.45 11.23 -19.51
C GLU A 84 1.01 11.68 -19.22
N ASP A 85 0.39 11.07 -18.20
CA ASP A 85 -0.99 11.35 -17.79
C ASP A 85 -1.07 12.37 -16.65
N ARG A 86 0.05 12.80 -16.11
CA ARG A 86 0.17 13.62 -14.89
C ARG A 86 -0.55 13.02 -13.69
N ILE A 87 -0.50 11.68 -13.58
CA ILE A 87 -1.08 10.92 -12.48
C ILE A 87 0.02 10.47 -11.53
N GLY A 88 -0.18 10.72 -10.23
CA GLY A 88 0.61 10.13 -9.17
C GLY A 88 -0.16 8.97 -8.54
N GLU A 89 0.47 7.81 -8.42
CA GLU A 89 -0.14 6.62 -7.86
C GLU A 89 0.42 6.32 -6.47
N ILE A 90 -0.45 6.17 -5.46
CA ILE A 90 -0.07 5.51 -4.22
C ILE A 90 -0.11 4.01 -4.51
N TYR A 91 1.08 3.43 -4.71
CA TYR A 91 1.22 2.04 -5.14
C TYR A 91 1.09 1.05 -3.99
N MET A 92 1.71 1.35 -2.85
CA MET A 92 1.61 0.55 -1.62
C MET A 92 1.59 1.47 -0.41
N ILE A 93 0.82 1.08 0.60
CA ILE A 93 0.86 1.69 1.93
C ILE A 93 0.56 0.62 2.96
N ALA A 94 1.35 0.57 4.02
CA ALA A 94 1.08 -0.29 5.16
C ALA A 94 1.49 0.37 6.47
N VAL A 95 0.77 0.04 7.53
CA VAL A 95 1.08 0.43 8.91
C VAL A 95 1.11 -0.84 9.75
N ASP A 96 2.18 -1.02 10.51
CA ASP A 96 2.33 -2.15 11.42
C ASP A 96 1.10 -2.23 12.35
N PRO A 97 0.50 -3.41 12.53
CA PRO A 97 -0.64 -3.60 13.43
C PRO A 97 -0.44 -3.01 14.83
N ALA A 98 0.78 -3.05 15.37
CA ALA A 98 1.11 -2.47 16.68
C ALA A 98 0.97 -0.94 16.72
N PHE A 99 1.04 -0.27 15.57
CA PHE A 99 0.98 1.18 15.44
C PHE A 99 -0.29 1.68 14.74
N GLN A 100 -1.20 0.79 14.36
CA GLN A 100 -2.46 1.18 13.72
C GLN A 100 -3.36 2.02 14.64
N ARG A 101 -4.33 2.74 14.03
CA ARG A 101 -5.30 3.62 14.70
C ARG A 101 -4.68 4.82 15.44
N ARG A 102 -3.45 5.16 15.11
CA ARG A 102 -2.73 6.34 15.63
C ARG A 102 -2.55 7.44 14.56
N GLY A 103 -3.32 7.39 13.45
CA GLY A 103 -3.28 8.38 12.38
C GLY A 103 -2.13 8.22 11.37
N ILE A 104 -1.26 7.21 11.50
CA ILE A 104 -0.06 7.05 10.68
C ILE A 104 -0.40 6.90 9.19
N ALA A 105 -1.42 6.09 8.84
CA ALA A 105 -1.84 5.93 7.45
C ALA A 105 -2.31 7.25 6.82
N ALA A 106 -3.05 8.06 7.57
CA ALA A 106 -3.51 9.38 7.11
C ALA A 106 -2.32 10.33 6.86
N GLU A 107 -1.33 10.34 7.75
CA GLU A 107 -0.13 11.17 7.61
C GLU A 107 0.75 10.71 6.44
N LEU A 108 0.95 9.41 6.26
CA LEU A 108 1.66 8.86 5.09
C LEU A 108 0.94 9.21 3.79
N THR A 109 -0.39 9.06 3.75
CA THR A 109 -1.21 9.43 2.58
C THR A 109 -1.07 10.92 2.27
N ARG A 110 -1.20 11.79 3.28
CA ARG A 110 -1.06 13.24 3.12
C ARG A 110 0.33 13.61 2.62
N HIS A 111 1.37 12.97 3.17
CA HIS A 111 2.75 13.18 2.74
C HIS A 111 2.95 12.78 1.28
N ALA A 112 2.50 11.57 0.90
CA ALA A 112 2.59 11.09 -0.48
C ALA A 112 1.88 12.05 -1.45
N LEU A 113 0.66 12.52 -1.14
CA LEU A 113 -0.06 13.48 -1.97
C LEU A 113 0.72 14.79 -2.15
N ALA A 114 1.37 15.29 -1.10
CA ALA A 114 2.19 16.49 -1.19
C ALA A 114 3.42 16.28 -2.09
N GLU A 115 4.10 15.15 -1.99
CA GLU A 115 5.26 14.82 -2.84
C GLU A 115 4.84 14.62 -4.31
N LEU A 116 3.72 13.96 -4.57
CA LEU A 116 3.16 13.81 -5.91
C LEU A 116 2.83 15.18 -6.55
N ALA A 117 2.22 16.08 -5.78
CA ALA A 117 1.94 17.44 -6.24
C ALA A 117 3.22 18.23 -6.53
N LYS A 118 4.25 18.15 -5.68
CA LYS A 118 5.57 18.76 -5.91
C LYS A 118 6.24 18.21 -7.17
N ALA A 119 6.01 16.93 -7.49
CA ALA A 119 6.50 16.30 -8.72
C ALA A 119 5.70 16.69 -9.98
N GLY A 120 4.72 17.59 -9.85
CA GLY A 120 3.93 18.11 -10.97
C GLY A 120 2.74 17.24 -11.38
N MET A 121 2.37 16.26 -10.59
CA MET A 121 1.15 15.47 -10.83
C MET A 121 -0.09 16.31 -10.51
N THR A 122 -1.13 16.16 -11.32
CA THR A 122 -2.39 16.90 -11.17
C THR A 122 -3.53 16.03 -10.64
N THR A 123 -3.34 14.73 -10.70
CA THR A 123 -4.30 13.73 -10.21
C THR A 123 -3.57 12.71 -9.37
N ALA A 124 -4.15 12.31 -8.24
CA ALA A 124 -3.69 11.18 -7.46
C ALA A 124 -4.62 9.99 -7.65
N MET A 125 -4.04 8.81 -7.80
CA MET A 125 -4.77 7.53 -7.92
C MET A 125 -4.29 6.58 -6.81
N VAL A 126 -5.20 5.77 -6.33
CA VAL A 126 -4.91 4.61 -5.50
C VAL A 126 -5.90 3.50 -5.83
N GLU A 127 -5.42 2.27 -5.95
CA GLU A 127 -6.27 1.11 -6.17
C GLU A 127 -6.25 0.21 -4.93
N THR A 128 -7.43 -0.27 -4.54
CA THR A 128 -7.60 -1.18 -3.40
C THR A 128 -8.82 -2.07 -3.62
N GLY A 129 -8.87 -3.21 -2.92
CA GLY A 129 -10.00 -4.13 -3.01
C GLY A 129 -11.29 -3.59 -2.40
N CYS A 130 -12.43 -4.12 -2.87
CA CYS A 130 -13.74 -3.86 -2.28
C CYS A 130 -14.13 -4.86 -1.19
N ASP A 131 -13.34 -5.91 -0.96
CA ASP A 131 -13.53 -6.87 0.11
C ASP A 131 -13.41 -6.25 1.51
N PRO A 132 -13.94 -6.91 2.56
CA PRO A 132 -13.93 -6.36 3.92
C PRO A 132 -12.53 -6.06 4.47
N GLY A 133 -11.51 -6.83 4.10
CA GLY A 133 -10.12 -6.64 4.56
C GLY A 133 -9.53 -5.30 4.14
N HIS A 134 -9.95 -4.76 3.00
CA HIS A 134 -9.52 -3.46 2.50
C HIS A 134 -10.38 -2.28 3.01
N ALA A 135 -11.44 -2.51 3.81
CA ALA A 135 -12.29 -1.44 4.30
C ALA A 135 -11.54 -0.36 5.10
N PRO A 136 -10.51 -0.66 5.94
CA PRO A 136 -9.73 0.37 6.60
C PRO A 136 -8.97 1.28 5.62
N ALA A 137 -8.40 0.71 4.55
CA ALA A 137 -7.70 1.45 3.51
C ALA A 137 -8.65 2.39 2.76
N ARG A 138 -9.82 1.90 2.34
CA ARG A 138 -10.85 2.73 1.69
C ARG A 138 -11.24 3.93 2.54
N ARG A 139 -11.49 3.73 3.84
CA ARG A 139 -11.81 4.85 4.75
C ARG A 139 -10.68 5.87 4.85
N THR A 140 -9.43 5.42 4.82
CA THR A 140 -8.27 6.32 4.84
C THR A 140 -8.22 7.18 3.58
N TYR A 141 -8.46 6.59 2.42
CA TYR A 141 -8.43 7.32 1.15
C TYR A 141 -9.61 8.27 1.00
N GLU A 142 -10.82 7.84 1.38
CA GLU A 142 -12.01 8.69 1.37
C GLU A 142 -11.84 9.90 2.30
N ALA A 143 -11.28 9.69 3.49
CA ALA A 143 -10.95 10.78 4.42
C ALA A 143 -9.87 11.74 3.88
N ALA A 144 -9.00 11.26 3.01
CA ALA A 144 -8.00 12.07 2.31
C ALA A 144 -8.55 12.77 1.04
N GLY A 145 -9.84 12.63 0.75
CA GLY A 145 -10.53 13.29 -0.36
C GLY A 145 -10.57 12.50 -1.67
N PHE A 146 -10.12 11.25 -1.68
CA PHE A 146 -10.31 10.38 -2.85
C PHE A 146 -11.80 10.05 -3.02
N ARG A 147 -12.22 9.93 -4.27
CA ARG A 147 -13.56 9.50 -4.64
C ARG A 147 -13.49 8.16 -5.35
N LEU A 148 -14.36 7.23 -4.95
CA LEU A 148 -14.42 5.91 -5.55
C LEU A 148 -14.80 6.00 -7.04
N PHE A 149 -13.97 5.42 -7.89
CA PHE A 149 -14.34 5.03 -9.26
C PHE A 149 -14.64 3.53 -9.25
N PRO A 150 -15.90 3.11 -9.47
CA PRO A 150 -16.27 1.71 -9.36
C PRO A 150 -15.70 0.88 -10.50
N VAL A 151 -14.91 -0.14 -10.15
CA VAL A 151 -14.35 -1.12 -11.09
C VAL A 151 -14.82 -2.52 -10.66
N ALA A 152 -15.26 -3.33 -11.61
CA ALA A 152 -15.57 -4.74 -11.39
C ALA A 152 -14.50 -5.63 -12.04
N ARG A 153 -13.97 -6.58 -11.27
CA ARG A 153 -12.99 -7.58 -11.74
C ARG A 153 -13.57 -8.97 -11.54
N TYR A 154 -13.54 -9.76 -12.59
CA TYR A 154 -14.09 -11.13 -12.61
C TYR A 154 -12.99 -12.13 -12.91
N PHE A 155 -13.02 -13.26 -12.24
CA PHE A 155 -12.15 -14.41 -12.50
C PHE A 155 -12.99 -15.63 -12.87
N ARG A 156 -12.45 -16.49 -13.73
CA ARG A 156 -13.01 -17.79 -14.08
C ARG A 156 -11.89 -18.79 -14.25
N LYS A 157 -12.00 -19.93 -13.60
CA LYS A 157 -11.12 -21.07 -13.84
C LYS A 157 -11.39 -21.65 -15.26
N LEU A 158 -10.32 -21.94 -16.01
CA LEU A 158 -10.37 -22.57 -17.33
C LEU A 158 -10.15 -24.07 -17.24
#